data_5e2e061ce044efeeb7d4028778891db3
#
_entry.id   5e2e061ce044efeeb7d4028778891db3
#
_cell.length_a   1.000
_cell.length_b   1.000
_cell.length_c   1.000
_cell.angle_alpha   90.00
_cell.angle_beta   90.00
_cell.angle_gamma   90.00
#
_symmetry.space_group_name_H-M   'P 1'
#
loop_
_entity.id
_entity.type
_entity.pdbx_description
1 polymer ?
#
loop_
_entity_poly.entity_id
_entity_poly.type
_entity_poly.pdbx_seq_one_letter_code
_entity_poly.pdbx_strand_id
1 'polypeptide(L)'
;MPNINTTKLSTPSRIQSGTYKKTMKCFFFQSKLIEAQITELFDDLWPTVTAIKNLRWQVNGYYHEMNVKQNAKLASRFVDSEDKTNRPNLYRACIEQTWEQQEYSISRNLLTNIFALFEGWLEMILPLLGISEKKSKDFQFVNTARTMIVSMQQNPNATLVDAFYNVYVAKNCSSQLAHLENYLKVYRFFKECRNSIIHRGGKTDQRMVDAYNDTIGLTANDLDVAELPEMFAVSAVNENVKISLRGVVGFSQIILKLVEVIDMEFIKAEKAVDCFVNQVKEFTPYPNTLPHEAHKAEKRIEGVMRSSGFLPPAHSAAFVQFLRDKSIVLL
;
A
#
# COMPACT_ATOMS: atom_id res chain seq x y z
N MET A 1 -26.97 45.73 -21.03
CA MET A 1 -26.29 44.44 -20.80
C MET A 1 -24.83 44.73 -20.57
N PRO A 2 -24.28 44.48 -19.38
CA PRO A 2 -22.86 44.71 -19.15
C PRO A 2 -22.07 43.50 -19.61
N ASN A 3 -20.97 43.73 -20.33
CA ASN A 3 -20.00 42.75 -20.80
C ASN A 3 -19.34 42.03 -19.61
N ILE A 4 -19.55 40.70 -19.54
CA ILE A 4 -18.82 39.85 -18.63
C ILE A 4 -17.45 39.53 -19.24
N ASN A 5 -16.42 40.20 -18.74
CA ASN A 5 -15.04 39.86 -19.04
C ASN A 5 -14.74 38.43 -18.52
N THR A 6 -14.61 37.51 -19.46
CA THR A 6 -14.06 36.17 -19.15
C THR A 6 -12.57 36.28 -18.90
N THR A 7 -12.20 36.51 -17.68
CA THR A 7 -10.81 36.34 -17.18
C THR A 7 -10.44 34.87 -17.35
N LYS A 8 -9.51 34.60 -18.29
CA LYS A 8 -8.89 33.28 -18.45
C LYS A 8 -8.32 32.89 -17.07
N LEU A 9 -8.89 31.87 -16.45
CA LEU A 9 -8.28 31.18 -15.32
C LEU A 9 -6.92 30.65 -15.79
N SER A 10 -5.86 31.28 -15.28
CA SER A 10 -4.50 30.75 -15.43
C SER A 10 -4.46 29.37 -14.84
N THR A 11 -4.02 28.41 -15.63
CA THR A 11 -3.71 27.04 -15.18
C THR A 11 -2.86 27.14 -13.92
N PRO A 12 -3.24 26.51 -12.79
CA PRO A 12 -2.43 26.56 -11.59
C PRO A 12 -1.05 25.98 -11.94
N SER A 13 -0.02 26.76 -11.68
CA SER A 13 1.36 26.32 -11.76
C SER A 13 1.46 25.04 -10.93
N ARG A 14 1.94 23.98 -11.57
CA ARG A 14 2.22 22.67 -10.98
C ARG A 14 3.04 22.91 -9.72
N ILE A 15 2.41 22.85 -8.55
CA ILE A 15 3.11 22.84 -7.29
C ILE A 15 3.88 21.53 -7.30
N GLN A 16 5.17 21.61 -7.57
CA GLN A 16 6.08 20.51 -7.35
C GLN A 16 6.07 20.24 -5.83
N SER A 17 5.23 19.32 -5.40
CA SER A 17 5.34 18.75 -4.07
C SER A 17 6.68 18.03 -4.02
N GLY A 18 7.65 18.62 -3.34
CA GLY A 18 9.01 18.13 -3.19
C GLY A 18 9.15 16.88 -2.32
N THR A 19 8.18 16.00 -2.33
CA THR A 19 8.31 14.66 -1.78
C THR A 19 8.70 13.73 -2.93
N TYR A 20 9.98 13.43 -3.02
CA TYR A 20 10.48 12.30 -3.79
C TYR A 20 9.71 11.05 -3.33
N LYS A 21 8.63 10.71 -4.01
CA LYS A 21 7.99 9.39 -3.86
C LYS A 21 9.00 8.38 -4.38
N LYS A 22 9.73 7.73 -3.48
CA LYS A 22 10.52 6.56 -3.83
C LYS A 22 9.51 5.51 -4.29
N THR A 23 9.36 5.33 -5.60
CA THR A 23 8.51 4.29 -6.17
C THR A 23 9.10 2.94 -5.76
N MET A 24 8.28 2.07 -5.18
CA MET A 24 8.67 0.69 -4.88
C MET A 24 9.22 0.01 -6.13
N LYS A 25 10.27 -0.78 -5.95
CA LYS A 25 10.85 -1.59 -7.02
C LYS A 25 10.45 -3.04 -6.77
N CYS A 26 9.30 -3.43 -7.29
CA CYS A 26 8.78 -4.78 -7.17
C CYS A 26 9.06 -5.59 -8.42
N PHE A 27 9.35 -6.87 -8.24
CA PHE A 27 9.56 -7.82 -9.32
C PHE A 27 8.22 -8.23 -9.95
N PHE A 28 7.26 -8.65 -9.12
CA PHE A 28 5.97 -9.10 -9.62
C PHE A 28 5.02 -7.95 -9.94
N PHE A 29 4.26 -8.10 -11.02
CA PHE A 29 3.27 -7.12 -11.44
C PHE A 29 2.20 -6.88 -10.37
N GLN A 30 1.76 -7.92 -9.67
CA GLN A 30 0.77 -7.86 -8.59
C GLN A 30 1.23 -6.94 -7.44
N SER A 31 2.53 -6.92 -7.16
CA SER A 31 3.09 -6.05 -6.12
C SER A 31 3.12 -4.57 -6.53
N LYS A 32 3.20 -4.29 -7.83
CA LYS A 32 3.04 -2.91 -8.35
C LYS A 32 1.59 -2.46 -8.30
N LEU A 33 0.64 -3.38 -8.49
CA LEU A 33 -0.79 -3.06 -8.40
C LEU A 33 -1.20 -2.63 -7.00
N ILE A 34 -0.74 -3.32 -5.95
CA ILE A 34 -1.08 -2.91 -4.57
C ILE A 34 -0.48 -1.53 -4.23
N GLU A 35 0.73 -1.20 -4.70
CA GLU A 35 1.29 0.15 -4.55
C GLU A 35 0.39 1.20 -5.18
N ALA A 36 -0.07 0.95 -6.42
CA ALA A 36 -0.95 1.84 -7.14
C ALA A 36 -2.30 2.00 -6.41
N GLN A 37 -2.90 0.90 -5.95
CA GLN A 37 -4.18 0.92 -5.23
C GLN A 37 -4.09 1.64 -3.88
N ILE A 38 -3.00 1.48 -3.12
CA ILE A 38 -2.78 2.22 -1.88
C ILE A 38 -2.58 3.72 -2.20
N THR A 39 -1.89 4.05 -3.29
CA THR A 39 -1.71 5.45 -3.72
C THR A 39 -3.05 6.09 -4.07
N GLU A 40 -3.88 5.43 -4.88
CA GLU A 40 -5.21 5.88 -5.26
C GLU A 40 -6.11 6.10 -4.04
N LEU A 41 -6.08 5.17 -3.07
CA LEU A 41 -6.80 5.30 -1.81
C LEU A 41 -6.46 6.60 -1.06
N PHE A 42 -5.19 7.02 -1.08
CA PHE A 42 -4.77 8.28 -0.45
C PHE A 42 -5.05 9.51 -1.31
N ASP A 43 -5.01 9.38 -2.63
CA ASP A 43 -5.36 10.47 -3.54
C ASP A 43 -6.84 10.86 -3.39
N ASP A 44 -7.72 9.92 -3.04
CA ASP A 44 -9.12 10.18 -2.71
C ASP A 44 -9.32 10.64 -1.26
N LEU A 45 -8.53 10.11 -0.34
CA LEU A 45 -8.68 10.38 1.10
C LEU A 45 -8.40 11.85 1.45
N TRP A 46 -7.27 12.40 0.97
CA TRP A 46 -6.85 13.73 1.38
C TRP A 46 -7.79 14.86 0.95
N PRO A 47 -8.30 14.88 -0.30
CA PRO A 47 -9.35 15.81 -0.69
C PRO A 47 -10.61 15.64 0.16
N THR A 48 -11.03 14.40 0.42
CA THR A 48 -12.21 14.09 1.23
C THR A 48 -12.08 14.63 2.66
N VAL A 49 -10.96 14.37 3.34
CA VAL A 49 -10.67 14.89 4.69
C VAL A 49 -10.70 16.41 4.71
N THR A 50 -10.08 17.03 3.70
CA THR A 50 -10.06 18.49 3.57
C THR A 50 -11.46 19.05 3.34
N ALA A 51 -12.25 18.44 2.48
CA ALA A 51 -13.63 18.84 2.21
C ALA A 51 -14.51 18.74 3.48
N ILE A 52 -14.39 17.65 4.23
CA ILE A 52 -15.13 17.47 5.50
C ILE A 52 -14.74 18.55 6.52
N LYS A 53 -13.44 18.85 6.67
CA LYS A 53 -12.98 19.93 7.58
C LYS A 53 -13.55 21.29 7.17
N ASN A 54 -13.51 21.61 5.89
CA ASN A 54 -14.04 22.87 5.36
C ASN A 54 -15.56 22.96 5.57
N LEU A 55 -16.29 21.87 5.27
CA LEU A 55 -17.74 21.82 5.50
C LEU A 55 -18.07 22.04 6.99
N ARG A 56 -17.38 21.37 7.89
CA ARG A 56 -17.55 21.58 9.34
C ARG A 56 -17.34 23.03 9.73
N TRP A 57 -16.26 23.64 9.26
CA TRP A 57 -15.96 25.04 9.58
C TRP A 57 -17.06 25.98 9.09
N GLN A 58 -17.54 25.80 7.85
CA GLN A 58 -18.61 26.62 7.28
C GLN A 58 -19.94 26.42 8.02
N VAL A 59 -20.33 25.18 8.30
CA VAL A 59 -21.59 24.85 8.99
C VAL A 59 -21.56 25.38 10.43
N ASN A 60 -20.42 25.25 11.15
CA ASN A 60 -20.27 25.79 12.49
C ASN A 60 -20.39 27.31 12.50
N GLY A 61 -19.71 28.03 11.59
CA GLY A 61 -19.81 29.48 11.46
C GLY A 61 -21.25 29.92 11.24
N TYR A 62 -21.93 29.33 10.26
CA TYR A 62 -23.34 29.65 9.97
C TYR A 62 -24.27 29.34 11.16
N TYR A 63 -24.07 28.20 11.84
CA TYR A 63 -24.84 27.80 12.99
C TYR A 63 -24.76 28.85 14.13
N HIS A 64 -23.56 29.34 14.45
CA HIS A 64 -23.32 30.31 15.52
C HIS A 64 -23.82 31.70 15.15
N GLU A 65 -23.57 32.17 13.93
CA GLU A 65 -23.95 33.52 13.50
C GLU A 65 -25.47 33.65 13.32
N MET A 66 -26.11 32.65 12.76
CA MET A 66 -27.54 32.69 12.41
C MET A 66 -28.45 32.04 13.45
N ASN A 67 -27.86 31.49 14.54
CA ASN A 67 -28.59 30.76 15.59
C ASN A 67 -29.56 29.67 15.04
N VAL A 68 -29.10 28.95 14.01
CA VAL A 68 -29.91 27.96 13.30
C VAL A 68 -29.80 26.58 13.94
N LYS A 69 -30.80 26.17 14.71
CA LYS A 69 -30.79 24.87 15.42
C LYS A 69 -31.47 23.71 14.66
N GLN A 70 -31.95 23.95 13.44
CA GLN A 70 -32.68 22.95 12.68
C GLN A 70 -31.85 22.37 11.55
N ASN A 71 -31.69 21.04 11.51
CA ASN A 71 -30.92 20.37 10.44
C ASN A 71 -31.48 20.69 9.03
N ALA A 72 -32.81 20.82 8.88
CA ALA A 72 -33.42 21.15 7.58
C ALA A 72 -32.92 22.49 7.01
N LYS A 73 -32.70 23.50 7.85
CA LYS A 73 -32.15 24.80 7.44
C LYS A 73 -30.65 24.71 7.08
N LEU A 74 -29.90 23.89 7.81
CA LEU A 74 -28.49 23.63 7.46
C LEU A 74 -28.42 22.87 6.13
N ALA A 75 -29.20 21.82 5.95
CA ALA A 75 -29.24 21.06 4.72
C ALA A 75 -29.62 21.91 3.50
N SER A 76 -30.68 22.78 3.62
CA SER A 76 -31.05 23.67 2.51
C SER A 76 -29.98 24.68 2.11
N ARG A 77 -29.03 24.99 3.00
CA ARG A 77 -27.95 25.94 2.71
C ARG A 77 -26.69 25.29 2.13
N PHE A 78 -26.37 24.07 2.55
CA PHE A 78 -25.08 23.44 2.30
C PHE A 78 -25.16 22.16 1.45
N VAL A 79 -26.36 21.66 1.16
CA VAL A 79 -26.58 20.48 0.33
C VAL A 79 -27.20 20.90 -0.98
N ASP A 80 -26.73 20.34 -2.08
CA ASP A 80 -27.29 20.59 -3.40
C ASP A 80 -28.74 20.09 -3.45
N SER A 81 -29.65 20.93 -3.99
CA SER A 81 -31.05 20.61 -4.16
C SER A 81 -31.31 19.48 -5.17
N GLU A 82 -30.35 19.22 -6.04
CA GLU A 82 -30.44 18.15 -7.04
C GLU A 82 -30.15 16.77 -6.44
N ASP A 83 -29.45 16.69 -5.30
CA ASP A 83 -29.21 15.44 -4.58
C ASP A 83 -30.47 14.99 -3.83
N LYS A 84 -31.38 14.35 -4.55
CA LYS A 84 -32.65 13.83 -4.00
C LYS A 84 -32.46 12.58 -3.13
N THR A 85 -31.30 11.96 -3.17
CA THR A 85 -31.07 10.64 -2.56
C THR A 85 -30.60 10.72 -1.11
N ASN A 86 -29.93 11.80 -0.71
CA ASN A 86 -29.32 11.92 0.61
C ASN A 86 -29.79 13.17 1.36
N ARG A 87 -30.23 12.95 2.58
CA ARG A 87 -30.48 14.04 3.55
C ARG A 87 -29.43 13.95 4.67
N PRO A 88 -28.21 14.47 4.45
CA PRO A 88 -27.17 14.41 5.46
C PRO A 88 -27.60 15.14 6.72
N ASN A 89 -27.38 14.54 7.88
CA ASN A 89 -27.57 15.21 9.15
C ASN A 89 -26.37 16.07 9.47
N LEU A 90 -26.33 17.29 8.89
CA LEU A 90 -25.24 18.24 9.07
C LEU A 90 -25.12 18.74 10.50
N TYR A 91 -26.25 18.84 11.22
CA TYR A 91 -26.22 19.21 12.63
C TYR A 91 -25.45 18.19 13.45
N ARG A 92 -25.80 16.91 13.30
CA ARG A 92 -25.08 15.83 13.97
C ARG A 92 -23.61 15.78 13.54
N ALA A 93 -23.35 15.81 12.24
CA ALA A 93 -22.01 15.62 11.71
C ALA A 93 -21.07 16.81 12.02
N CYS A 94 -21.56 18.04 11.94
CA CYS A 94 -20.69 19.20 12.03
C CYS A 94 -20.74 19.92 13.40
N ILE A 95 -21.83 19.73 14.17
CA ILE A 95 -22.03 20.42 15.43
C ILE A 95 -21.88 19.48 16.64
N GLU A 96 -22.64 18.35 16.63
CA GLU A 96 -22.64 17.42 17.77
C GLU A 96 -21.39 16.52 17.83
N GLN A 97 -20.95 15.98 16.69
CA GLN A 97 -19.76 15.16 16.64
C GLN A 97 -18.51 16.03 16.71
N THR A 98 -17.51 15.57 17.45
CA THR A 98 -16.19 16.20 17.43
C THR A 98 -15.41 15.78 16.19
N TRP A 99 -14.33 16.52 15.88
CA TRP A 99 -13.42 16.14 14.79
C TRP A 99 -12.81 14.75 15.04
N GLU A 100 -12.38 14.49 16.26
CA GLU A 100 -11.77 13.21 16.67
C GLU A 100 -12.69 12.02 16.43
N GLN A 101 -14.00 12.18 16.65
CA GLN A 101 -14.99 11.13 16.36
C GLN A 101 -15.13 10.86 14.87
N GLN A 102 -15.07 11.91 14.05
CA GLN A 102 -15.10 11.75 12.59
C GLN A 102 -13.80 11.17 12.05
N GLU A 103 -12.66 11.66 12.55
CA GLU A 103 -11.35 11.15 12.20
C GLU A 103 -11.22 9.66 12.54
N TYR A 104 -11.70 9.24 13.71
CA TYR A 104 -11.77 7.83 14.09
C TYR A 104 -12.59 7.00 13.08
N SER A 105 -13.72 7.51 12.62
CA SER A 105 -14.56 6.83 11.64
C SER A 105 -13.86 6.69 10.28
N ILE A 106 -13.17 7.73 9.83
CA ILE A 106 -12.37 7.72 8.60
C ILE A 106 -11.21 6.74 8.74
N SER A 107 -10.48 6.80 9.86
CA SER A 107 -9.33 5.94 10.14
C SER A 107 -9.71 4.46 10.17
N ARG A 108 -10.87 4.13 10.75
CA ARG A 108 -11.42 2.78 10.77
C ARG A 108 -11.69 2.23 9.37
N ASN A 109 -12.32 3.02 8.51
CA ASN A 109 -12.61 2.62 7.14
C ASN A 109 -11.31 2.46 6.33
N LEU A 110 -10.38 3.41 6.47
CA LEU A 110 -9.07 3.34 5.82
C LEU A 110 -8.28 2.10 6.26
N LEU A 111 -8.23 1.82 7.56
CA LEU A 111 -7.56 0.64 8.10
C LEU A 111 -8.11 -0.65 7.49
N THR A 112 -9.43 -0.77 7.40
CA THR A 112 -10.09 -1.94 6.80
C THR A 112 -9.71 -2.12 5.33
N ASN A 113 -9.67 -1.03 4.56
CA ASN A 113 -9.30 -1.08 3.14
C ASN A 113 -7.83 -1.48 2.95
N ILE A 114 -6.91 -0.94 3.76
CA ILE A 114 -5.49 -1.31 3.68
C ILE A 114 -5.29 -2.82 3.96
N PHE A 115 -6.00 -3.38 4.96
CA PHE A 115 -5.95 -4.83 5.19
C PHE A 115 -6.52 -5.62 4.02
N ALA A 116 -7.65 -5.20 3.46
CA ALA A 116 -8.25 -5.87 2.31
C ALA A 116 -7.30 -5.88 1.09
N LEU A 117 -6.60 -4.79 0.84
CA LEU A 117 -5.60 -4.70 -0.24
C LEU A 117 -4.43 -5.65 -0.02
N PHE A 118 -3.88 -5.70 1.20
CA PHE A 118 -2.75 -6.59 1.51
C PHE A 118 -3.14 -8.07 1.47
N GLU A 119 -4.27 -8.43 2.08
CA GLU A 119 -4.78 -9.80 2.06
C GLU A 119 -5.12 -10.23 0.63
N GLY A 120 -5.77 -9.38 -0.17
CA GLY A 120 -6.07 -9.63 -1.57
C GLY A 120 -4.81 -9.75 -2.44
N TRP A 121 -3.76 -8.97 -2.16
CA TRP A 121 -2.47 -9.14 -2.84
C TRP A 121 -1.86 -10.52 -2.58
N LEU A 122 -1.84 -10.98 -1.34
CA LEU A 122 -1.36 -12.33 -1.00
C LEU A 122 -2.17 -13.42 -1.70
N GLU A 123 -3.50 -13.29 -1.72
CA GLU A 123 -4.39 -14.22 -2.39
C GLU A 123 -4.18 -14.26 -3.91
N MET A 124 -3.75 -13.17 -4.52
CA MET A 124 -3.42 -13.11 -5.95
C MET A 124 -2.04 -13.70 -6.26
N ILE A 125 -1.01 -13.40 -5.45
CA ILE A 125 0.37 -13.75 -5.78
C ILE A 125 0.72 -15.20 -5.41
N LEU A 126 0.22 -15.73 -4.30
CA LEU A 126 0.56 -17.06 -3.81
C LEU A 126 0.21 -18.19 -4.81
N PRO A 127 -0.98 -18.20 -5.44
CA PRO A 127 -1.29 -19.22 -6.45
C PRO A 127 -0.36 -19.21 -7.66
N LEU A 128 0.10 -18.01 -8.08
CA LEU A 128 1.05 -17.87 -9.18
C LEU A 128 2.39 -18.56 -8.86
N LEU A 129 2.76 -18.57 -7.58
CA LEU A 129 3.96 -19.25 -7.08
C LEU A 129 3.72 -20.72 -6.72
N GLY A 130 2.52 -21.27 -7.00
CA GLY A 130 2.13 -22.64 -6.67
C GLY A 130 1.86 -22.89 -5.21
N ILE A 131 1.66 -21.82 -4.44
CA ILE A 131 1.35 -21.87 -3.02
C ILE A 131 -0.17 -21.71 -2.87
N SER A 132 -0.79 -22.51 -2.03
CA SER A 132 -2.23 -22.39 -1.79
C SER A 132 -2.57 -21.02 -1.22
N GLU A 133 -3.60 -20.35 -1.77
CA GLU A 133 -4.13 -19.08 -1.27
C GLU A 133 -4.49 -19.13 0.23
N LYS A 134 -4.91 -20.31 0.74
CA LYS A 134 -5.22 -20.52 2.16
C LYS A 134 -4.03 -20.20 3.08
N LYS A 135 -2.81 -20.22 2.53
CA LYS A 135 -1.58 -19.86 3.26
C LYS A 135 -1.34 -18.37 3.35
N SER A 136 -2.18 -17.50 2.78
CA SER A 136 -2.13 -16.06 2.97
C SER A 136 -2.11 -15.67 4.45
N LYS A 137 -2.82 -16.45 5.30
CA LYS A 137 -2.84 -16.26 6.75
C LYS A 137 -1.49 -16.51 7.42
N ASP A 138 -0.62 -17.33 6.84
CA ASP A 138 0.70 -17.65 7.37
C ASP A 138 1.63 -16.43 7.33
N PHE A 139 1.44 -15.51 6.38
CA PHE A 139 2.17 -14.24 6.29
C PHE A 139 1.74 -13.18 7.31
N GLN A 140 0.76 -13.49 8.14
CA GLN A 140 0.27 -12.59 9.19
C GLN A 140 0.99 -12.79 10.52
N PHE A 141 1.87 -13.79 10.63
CA PHE A 141 2.61 -14.11 11.86
C PHE A 141 4.08 -14.30 11.55
N VAL A 142 4.94 -13.81 12.44
CA VAL A 142 6.40 -13.81 12.27
C VAL A 142 6.95 -15.20 11.94
N ASN A 143 6.63 -16.19 12.77
CA ASN A 143 7.21 -17.54 12.63
C ASN A 143 6.75 -18.25 11.36
N THR A 144 5.45 -18.15 11.01
CA THR A 144 4.91 -18.80 9.83
C THR A 144 5.36 -18.11 8.55
N ALA A 145 5.40 -16.77 8.50
CA ALA A 145 5.95 -16.01 7.38
C ALA A 145 7.43 -16.36 7.15
N ARG A 146 8.24 -16.39 8.20
CA ARG A 146 9.64 -16.80 8.12
C ARG A 146 9.78 -18.24 7.60
N THR A 147 9.00 -19.19 8.12
CA THR A 147 9.01 -20.59 7.67
C THR A 147 8.66 -20.69 6.19
N MET A 148 7.66 -19.95 5.72
CA MET A 148 7.29 -19.90 4.31
C MET A 148 8.43 -19.38 3.44
N ILE A 149 9.04 -18.26 3.82
CA ILE A 149 10.17 -17.67 3.09
C ILE A 149 11.36 -18.64 3.06
N VAL A 150 11.70 -19.27 4.18
CA VAL A 150 12.79 -20.26 4.25
C VAL A 150 12.51 -21.48 3.38
N SER A 151 11.25 -21.93 3.30
CA SER A 151 10.89 -23.07 2.43
C SER A 151 11.14 -22.78 0.94
N MET A 152 10.97 -21.54 0.49
CA MET A 152 11.28 -21.12 -0.89
C MET A 152 12.78 -21.05 -1.17
N GLN A 153 13.59 -20.90 -0.13
CA GLN A 153 15.05 -20.85 -0.26
C GLN A 153 15.71 -22.23 -0.39
N GLN A 154 14.99 -23.31 -0.10
CA GLN A 154 15.56 -24.67 -0.14
C GLN A 154 15.94 -25.12 -1.56
N ASN A 155 15.16 -24.74 -2.58
CA ASN A 155 15.45 -24.99 -3.98
C ASN A 155 15.24 -23.70 -4.80
N PRO A 156 16.13 -22.72 -4.64
CA PRO A 156 15.93 -21.43 -5.28
C PRO A 156 16.12 -21.54 -6.79
N ASN A 157 15.36 -20.75 -7.53
CA ASN A 157 15.61 -20.53 -8.94
C ASN A 157 16.90 -19.76 -9.15
N ALA A 158 18.01 -20.46 -9.31
CA ALA A 158 19.34 -19.86 -9.41
C ALA A 158 19.41 -18.75 -10.49
N THR A 159 18.80 -18.98 -11.66
CA THR A 159 18.87 -18.04 -12.79
C THR A 159 18.21 -16.70 -12.48
N LEU A 160 17.01 -16.70 -11.89
CA LEU A 160 16.35 -15.44 -11.50
C LEU A 160 17.00 -14.81 -10.28
N VAL A 161 17.49 -15.62 -9.33
CA VAL A 161 18.22 -15.12 -8.17
C VAL A 161 19.48 -14.39 -8.62
N ASP A 162 20.29 -15.00 -9.47
CA ASP A 162 21.52 -14.40 -9.99
C ASP A 162 21.26 -13.14 -10.82
N ALA A 163 20.20 -13.17 -11.65
CA ALA A 163 19.90 -12.05 -12.53
C ALA A 163 19.23 -10.86 -11.81
N PHE A 164 18.36 -11.11 -10.81
CA PHE A 164 17.49 -10.07 -10.28
C PHE A 164 17.55 -9.89 -8.77
N TYR A 165 17.66 -10.94 -7.95
CA TYR A 165 17.50 -10.83 -6.51
C TYR A 165 18.40 -9.75 -5.90
N ASN A 166 19.72 -9.82 -6.14
CA ASN A 166 20.67 -8.84 -5.62
C ASN A 166 20.43 -7.43 -6.17
N VAL A 167 19.94 -7.31 -7.41
CA VAL A 167 19.62 -6.01 -8.01
C VAL A 167 18.43 -5.37 -7.27
N TYR A 168 17.39 -6.14 -6.99
CA TYR A 168 16.23 -5.65 -6.24
C TYR A 168 16.59 -5.34 -4.78
N VAL A 169 17.36 -6.19 -4.11
CA VAL A 169 17.86 -5.94 -2.75
C VAL A 169 18.66 -4.65 -2.68
N ALA A 170 19.56 -4.41 -3.64
CA ALA A 170 20.35 -3.18 -3.68
C ALA A 170 19.50 -1.92 -3.95
N LYS A 171 18.40 -2.04 -4.68
CA LYS A 171 17.46 -0.92 -4.95
C LYS A 171 16.50 -0.66 -3.81
N ASN A 172 16.08 -1.70 -3.09
CA ASN A 172 15.18 -1.65 -1.95
C ASN A 172 15.93 -1.79 -0.63
N CYS A 173 17.13 -1.17 -0.53
CA CYS A 173 18.02 -1.30 0.64
C CYS A 173 17.36 -0.89 1.97
N SER A 174 16.28 -0.14 1.91
CA SER A 174 15.49 0.25 3.09
C SER A 174 14.43 -0.79 3.50
N SER A 175 14.16 -1.80 2.66
CA SER A 175 13.18 -2.85 2.94
C SER A 175 13.92 -4.19 2.98
N GLN A 176 14.43 -4.55 4.14
CA GLN A 176 15.28 -5.73 4.30
C GLN A 176 14.56 -6.84 5.05
N LEU A 177 14.89 -8.08 4.73
CA LEU A 177 14.39 -9.26 5.43
C LEU A 177 14.67 -9.21 6.95
N ALA A 178 15.77 -8.57 7.35
CA ALA A 178 16.12 -8.36 8.76
C ALA A 178 15.04 -7.57 9.54
N HIS A 179 14.30 -6.69 8.87
CA HIS A 179 13.23 -5.90 9.49
C HIS A 179 11.86 -6.58 9.45
N LEU A 180 11.72 -7.72 8.76
CA LEU A 180 10.43 -8.42 8.58
C LEU A 180 9.71 -8.65 9.90
N GLU A 181 10.42 -9.08 10.93
CA GLU A 181 9.84 -9.33 12.25
C GLU A 181 9.21 -8.08 12.85
N ASN A 182 9.89 -6.95 12.77
CA ASN A 182 9.40 -5.67 13.30
C ASN A 182 8.20 -5.15 12.50
N TYR A 183 8.21 -5.30 11.17
CA TYR A 183 7.04 -4.98 10.34
C TYR A 183 5.83 -5.84 10.74
N LEU A 184 6.02 -7.14 10.97
CA LEU A 184 4.94 -8.04 11.36
C LEU A 184 4.43 -7.79 12.78
N LYS A 185 5.24 -7.29 13.72
CA LYS A 185 4.77 -6.83 15.04
C LYS A 185 3.80 -5.66 14.88
N VAL A 186 4.18 -4.65 14.10
CA VAL A 186 3.30 -3.49 13.82
C VAL A 186 2.04 -3.94 13.06
N TYR A 187 2.19 -4.80 12.05
CA TYR A 187 1.06 -5.38 11.33
C TYR A 187 0.08 -6.06 12.29
N ARG A 188 0.58 -6.88 13.22
CA ARG A 188 -0.25 -7.59 14.21
C ARG A 188 -1.00 -6.62 15.12
N PHE A 189 -0.36 -5.55 15.61
CA PHE A 189 -1.03 -4.53 16.40
C PHE A 189 -2.24 -3.93 15.67
N PHE A 190 -2.03 -3.42 14.46
CA PHE A 190 -3.12 -2.83 13.66
C PHE A 190 -4.19 -3.86 13.27
N LYS A 191 -3.80 -5.13 13.06
CA LYS A 191 -4.76 -6.22 12.81
C LYS A 191 -5.68 -6.45 14.01
N GLU A 192 -5.14 -6.47 15.22
CA GLU A 192 -5.98 -6.61 16.41
C GLU A 192 -6.84 -5.35 16.64
N CYS A 193 -6.37 -4.15 16.29
CA CYS A 193 -7.22 -2.95 16.24
C CYS A 193 -8.42 -3.17 15.30
N ARG A 194 -8.16 -3.59 14.06
CA ARG A 194 -9.21 -3.85 13.06
C ARG A 194 -10.18 -4.94 13.54
N ASN A 195 -9.67 -6.04 14.08
CA ASN A 195 -10.50 -7.14 14.58
C ASN A 195 -11.38 -6.70 15.76
N SER A 196 -10.85 -5.91 16.67
CA SER A 196 -11.61 -5.34 17.79
C SER A 196 -12.72 -4.42 17.30
N ILE A 197 -12.43 -3.57 16.33
CA ILE A 197 -13.41 -2.64 15.74
C ILE A 197 -14.54 -3.40 15.04
N ILE A 198 -14.21 -4.42 14.25
CA ILE A 198 -15.20 -5.12 13.41
C ILE A 198 -16.00 -6.15 14.21
N HIS A 199 -15.34 -6.90 15.11
CA HIS A 199 -15.93 -8.09 15.71
C HIS A 199 -16.25 -7.95 17.20
N ARG A 200 -15.69 -6.93 17.90
CA ARG A 200 -15.79 -6.78 19.36
C ARG A 200 -16.38 -5.43 19.79
N GLY A 201 -17.08 -4.75 18.88
CA GLY A 201 -17.66 -3.44 19.18
C GLY A 201 -16.64 -2.36 19.55
N GLY A 202 -15.40 -2.48 19.06
CA GLY A 202 -14.32 -1.54 19.34
C GLY A 202 -13.71 -1.68 20.74
N LYS A 203 -13.82 -2.87 21.38
CA LYS A 203 -13.21 -3.14 22.69
C LYS A 203 -11.94 -3.95 22.55
N THR A 204 -10.93 -3.63 23.36
CA THR A 204 -9.66 -4.36 23.45
C THR A 204 -9.84 -5.72 24.10
N ASP A 205 -9.04 -6.70 23.69
CA ASP A 205 -8.89 -8.00 24.34
C ASP A 205 -7.42 -8.27 24.65
N GLN A 206 -7.14 -9.42 25.26
CA GLN A 206 -5.77 -9.80 25.63
C GLN A 206 -4.84 -9.86 24.41
N ARG A 207 -5.33 -10.30 23.25
CA ARG A 207 -4.52 -10.37 22.01
C ARG A 207 -4.01 -8.99 21.57
N MET A 208 -4.85 -7.97 21.76
CA MET A 208 -4.48 -6.59 21.44
C MET A 208 -3.47 -6.03 22.45
N VAL A 209 -3.61 -6.36 23.75
CA VAL A 209 -2.63 -6.02 24.79
C VAL A 209 -1.28 -6.64 24.45
N ASP A 210 -1.26 -7.95 24.14
CA ASP A 210 -0.05 -8.68 23.79
C ASP A 210 0.60 -8.10 22.52
N ALA A 211 -0.21 -7.82 21.47
CA ALA A 211 0.27 -7.22 20.23
C ALA A 211 0.85 -5.82 20.44
N TYR A 212 0.28 -5.01 21.33
CA TYR A 212 0.84 -3.72 21.70
C TYR A 212 2.19 -3.89 22.42
N ASN A 213 2.26 -4.80 23.39
CA ASN A 213 3.48 -5.06 24.15
C ASN A 213 4.63 -5.51 23.23
N ASP A 214 4.35 -6.28 22.17
CA ASP A 214 5.34 -6.68 21.16
C ASP A 214 5.92 -5.48 20.37
N THR A 215 5.25 -4.33 20.36
CA THR A 215 5.71 -3.12 19.67
C THR A 215 6.45 -2.14 20.59
N ILE A 216 6.42 -2.36 21.91
CA ILE A 216 7.10 -1.48 22.87
C ILE A 216 8.62 -1.52 22.61
N GLY A 217 9.21 -0.34 22.53
CA GLY A 217 10.65 -0.18 22.28
C GLY A 217 11.06 -0.18 20.81
N LEU A 218 10.15 -0.43 19.86
CA LEU A 218 10.44 -0.23 18.45
C LEU A 218 10.72 1.26 18.17
N THR A 219 11.72 1.50 17.35
CA THR A 219 12.10 2.85 16.87
C THR A 219 11.79 3.00 15.38
N ALA A 220 11.81 4.23 14.88
CA ALA A 220 11.68 4.50 13.46
C ALA A 220 12.79 3.80 12.63
N ASN A 221 14.00 3.69 13.20
CA ASN A 221 15.12 2.99 12.57
C ASN A 221 14.88 1.48 12.46
N ASP A 222 14.23 0.85 13.44
CA ASP A 222 13.91 -0.59 13.40
C ASP A 222 12.92 -0.94 12.28
N LEU A 223 12.19 0.06 11.80
CA LEU A 223 11.21 -0.06 10.72
C LEU A 223 11.70 0.64 9.44
N ASP A 224 12.87 1.26 9.48
CA ASP A 224 13.39 2.10 8.38
C ASP A 224 12.31 3.03 7.79
N VAL A 225 11.64 3.76 8.67
CA VAL A 225 10.65 4.79 8.35
C VAL A 225 11.08 6.14 8.91
N ALA A 226 10.56 7.23 8.32
CA ALA A 226 10.84 8.57 8.82
C ALA A 226 10.23 8.80 10.21
N GLU A 227 9.09 8.16 10.47
CA GLU A 227 8.35 8.28 11.72
C GLU A 227 7.59 6.98 12.01
N LEU A 228 7.54 6.59 13.30
CA LEU A 228 6.73 5.46 13.73
C LEU A 228 5.25 5.72 13.47
N PRO A 229 4.49 4.70 12.98
CA PRO A 229 3.04 4.76 13.03
C PRO A 229 2.54 5.07 14.44
N GLU A 230 1.59 5.99 14.56
CA GLU A 230 1.04 6.31 15.87
C GLU A 230 0.24 5.12 16.41
N MET A 231 0.73 4.53 17.49
CA MET A 231 0.11 3.40 18.19
C MET A 231 -0.26 3.85 19.60
N PHE A 232 -1.57 3.89 19.89
CA PHE A 232 -2.02 4.25 21.24
C PHE A 232 -1.77 3.11 22.22
N ALA A 233 -1.34 3.47 23.43
CA ALA A 233 -1.12 2.48 24.50
C ALA A 233 -2.40 1.71 24.80
N VAL A 234 -2.23 0.39 24.97
CA VAL A 234 -3.28 -0.55 25.37
C VAL A 234 -2.84 -1.18 26.67
N SER A 235 -3.44 -0.74 27.78
CA SER A 235 -3.03 -1.14 29.13
C SER A 235 -3.90 -2.27 29.71
N ALA A 236 -5.15 -2.37 29.25
CA ALA A 236 -6.08 -3.37 29.76
C ALA A 236 -7.08 -3.86 28.70
N VAL A 237 -7.76 -4.96 29.01
CA VAL A 237 -8.90 -5.45 28.24
C VAL A 237 -10.14 -4.59 28.48
N ASN A 238 -11.07 -4.61 27.53
CA ASN A 238 -12.33 -3.84 27.55
C ASN A 238 -12.18 -2.31 27.45
N GLU A 239 -11.00 -1.79 27.16
CA GLU A 239 -10.81 -0.40 26.80
C GLU A 239 -11.36 -0.13 25.39
N ASN A 240 -11.68 1.13 25.09
CA ASN A 240 -12.02 1.51 23.72
C ASN A 240 -10.76 1.57 22.85
N VAL A 241 -10.79 0.91 21.69
CA VAL A 241 -9.73 0.98 20.71
C VAL A 241 -9.60 2.42 20.21
N LYS A 242 -8.38 2.93 20.23
CA LYS A 242 -8.02 4.24 19.67
C LYS A 242 -7.16 4.04 18.44
N ILE A 243 -7.54 4.68 17.37
CA ILE A 243 -6.73 4.78 16.14
C ILE A 243 -6.84 6.19 15.60
N SER A 244 -5.77 6.70 15.05
CA SER A 244 -5.73 7.99 14.37
C SER A 244 -5.48 7.83 12.87
N LEU A 245 -5.81 8.86 12.12
CA LEU A 245 -5.49 8.90 10.70
C LEU A 245 -3.97 8.83 10.47
N ARG A 246 -3.17 9.52 11.30
CA ARG A 246 -1.70 9.49 11.25
C ARG A 246 -1.17 8.08 11.49
N GLY A 247 -1.72 7.33 12.46
CA GLY A 247 -1.35 5.95 12.73
C GLY A 247 -1.62 5.04 11.53
N VAL A 248 -2.80 5.17 10.90
CA VAL A 248 -3.17 4.34 9.74
C VAL A 248 -2.36 4.69 8.50
N VAL A 249 -2.04 5.98 8.28
CA VAL A 249 -1.12 6.41 7.22
C VAL A 249 0.27 5.82 7.41
N GLY A 250 0.82 5.91 8.62
CA GLY A 250 2.10 5.27 8.95
C GLY A 250 2.06 3.76 8.77
N PHE A 251 0.97 3.11 9.16
CA PHE A 251 0.77 1.67 8.95
C PHE A 251 0.75 1.29 7.46
N SER A 252 0.19 2.11 6.57
CA SER A 252 0.23 1.83 5.13
C SER A 252 1.65 1.77 4.58
N GLN A 253 2.58 2.56 5.11
CA GLN A 253 4.00 2.48 4.76
C GLN A 253 4.62 1.14 5.20
N ILE A 254 4.22 0.62 6.37
CA ILE A 254 4.66 -0.71 6.83
C ILE A 254 4.14 -1.80 5.90
N ILE A 255 2.89 -1.70 5.43
CA ILE A 255 2.34 -2.63 4.43
C ILE A 255 3.16 -2.60 3.15
N LEU A 256 3.51 -1.43 2.62
CA LEU A 256 4.35 -1.33 1.41
C LEU A 256 5.73 -1.96 1.63
N LYS A 257 6.35 -1.77 2.80
CA LYS A 257 7.62 -2.43 3.14
C LYS A 257 7.49 -3.95 3.27
N LEU A 258 6.39 -4.45 3.84
CA LEU A 258 6.09 -5.88 3.86
C LEU A 258 5.98 -6.44 2.44
N VAL A 259 5.26 -5.74 1.57
CA VAL A 259 5.14 -6.13 0.15
C VAL A 259 6.50 -6.17 -0.53
N GLU A 260 7.33 -5.13 -0.37
CA GLU A 260 8.69 -5.10 -0.96
C GLU A 260 9.56 -6.29 -0.50
N VAL A 261 9.59 -6.57 0.80
CA VAL A 261 10.40 -7.66 1.36
C VAL A 261 9.92 -9.02 0.87
N ILE A 262 8.61 -9.24 0.91
CA ILE A 262 8.02 -10.52 0.50
C ILE A 262 8.16 -10.71 -1.01
N ASP A 263 7.96 -9.66 -1.82
CA ASP A 263 8.14 -9.68 -3.27
C ASP A 263 9.56 -10.09 -3.67
N MET A 264 10.59 -9.52 -3.02
CA MET A 264 11.98 -9.89 -3.28
C MET A 264 12.24 -11.36 -2.92
N GLU A 265 11.73 -11.84 -1.79
CA GLU A 265 11.93 -13.24 -1.38
C GLU A 265 11.20 -14.21 -2.33
N PHE A 266 10.08 -13.81 -2.90
CA PHE A 266 9.33 -14.60 -3.87
C PHE A 266 10.08 -14.81 -5.21
N ILE A 267 11.09 -14.00 -5.54
CA ILE A 267 11.97 -14.24 -6.70
C ILE A 267 12.64 -15.62 -6.61
N LYS A 268 12.87 -16.11 -5.38
CA LYS A 268 13.48 -17.41 -5.12
C LYS A 268 12.55 -18.60 -5.39
N ALA A 269 11.25 -18.38 -5.48
CA ALA A 269 10.28 -19.45 -5.71
C ALA A 269 10.50 -20.09 -7.07
N GLU A 270 10.35 -21.43 -7.14
CA GLU A 270 10.53 -22.19 -8.38
C GLU A 270 9.65 -21.64 -9.52
N LYS A 271 8.36 -21.41 -9.25
CA LYS A 271 7.41 -20.89 -10.23
C LYS A 271 7.53 -19.41 -10.55
N ALA A 272 8.46 -18.68 -9.90
CA ALA A 272 8.74 -17.30 -10.28
C ALA A 272 9.22 -17.18 -11.75
N VAL A 273 9.83 -18.27 -12.30
CA VAL A 273 10.17 -18.36 -13.72
C VAL A 273 8.95 -18.21 -14.61
N ASP A 274 7.88 -18.92 -14.31
CA ASP A 274 6.69 -18.90 -15.14
C ASP A 274 6.05 -17.51 -15.11
N CYS A 275 6.00 -16.87 -13.93
CA CYS A 275 5.54 -15.51 -13.78
C CYS A 275 6.40 -14.53 -14.60
N PHE A 276 7.72 -14.66 -14.52
CA PHE A 276 8.66 -13.83 -15.29
C PHE A 276 8.44 -13.99 -16.80
N VAL A 277 8.43 -15.22 -17.29
CA VAL A 277 8.27 -15.53 -18.73
C VAL A 277 6.93 -14.99 -19.23
N ASN A 278 5.84 -15.23 -18.52
CA ASN A 278 4.51 -14.77 -18.90
C ASN A 278 4.45 -13.25 -18.95
N GLN A 279 5.00 -12.55 -17.95
CA GLN A 279 5.03 -11.08 -17.90
C GLN A 279 5.86 -10.52 -19.06
N VAL A 280 7.03 -11.10 -19.37
CA VAL A 280 7.82 -10.62 -20.52
C VAL A 280 7.05 -10.82 -21.82
N LYS A 281 6.40 -11.97 -22.01
CA LYS A 281 5.60 -12.26 -23.22
C LYS A 281 4.38 -11.36 -23.37
N GLU A 282 3.78 -10.94 -22.28
CA GLU A 282 2.62 -10.05 -22.28
C GLU A 282 2.99 -8.63 -22.70
N PHE A 283 4.10 -8.09 -22.18
CA PHE A 283 4.44 -6.68 -22.35
C PHE A 283 5.44 -6.40 -23.49
N THR A 284 6.02 -7.43 -24.11
CA THR A 284 7.03 -7.24 -25.14
C THR A 284 6.73 -8.06 -26.38
N PRO A 285 6.66 -7.45 -27.58
CA PRO A 285 6.54 -8.18 -28.84
C PRO A 285 7.68 -9.20 -28.96
N TYR A 286 7.35 -10.38 -29.44
CA TYR A 286 8.12 -11.55 -29.25
C TYR A 286 8.26 -12.36 -30.53
N PRO A 287 9.39 -13.00 -30.83
CA PRO A 287 10.68 -12.99 -30.11
C PRO A 287 11.54 -11.75 -30.44
N ASN A 288 12.43 -11.36 -29.51
CA ASN A 288 13.37 -10.26 -29.71
C ASN A 288 14.69 -10.76 -30.28
N THR A 289 15.11 -10.31 -31.46
CA THR A 289 16.41 -10.65 -32.04
C THR A 289 17.52 -9.85 -31.36
N LEU A 290 18.56 -10.54 -30.90
CA LEU A 290 19.73 -9.92 -30.29
C LEU A 290 20.76 -9.56 -31.34
N PRO A 291 21.39 -8.38 -31.25
CA PRO A 291 22.57 -8.05 -32.05
C PRO A 291 23.76 -8.97 -31.73
N HIS A 292 24.63 -9.19 -32.71
CA HIS A 292 25.86 -9.98 -32.52
C HIS A 292 26.86 -9.32 -31.56
N GLU A 293 26.88 -7.98 -31.49
CA GLU A 293 27.76 -7.22 -30.61
C GLU A 293 27.26 -7.33 -29.15
N ALA A 294 28.09 -7.86 -28.26
CA ALA A 294 27.74 -8.12 -26.86
C ALA A 294 27.10 -6.92 -26.15
N HIS A 295 27.72 -5.73 -26.23
CA HIS A 295 27.20 -4.52 -25.59
C HIS A 295 25.82 -4.08 -26.14
N LYS A 296 25.56 -4.25 -27.44
CA LYS A 296 24.26 -3.94 -28.04
C LYS A 296 23.22 -4.99 -27.62
N ALA A 297 23.62 -6.26 -27.49
CA ALA A 297 22.75 -7.33 -26.99
C ALA A 297 22.34 -7.07 -25.53
N GLU A 298 23.27 -6.69 -24.66
CA GLU A 298 22.98 -6.31 -23.28
C GLU A 298 21.97 -5.14 -23.20
N LYS A 299 22.20 -4.06 -23.94
CA LYS A 299 21.24 -2.94 -23.99
C LYS A 299 19.89 -3.35 -24.50
N ARG A 300 19.83 -4.29 -25.47
CA ARG A 300 18.56 -4.81 -25.97
C ARG A 300 17.83 -5.60 -24.90
N ILE A 301 18.52 -6.46 -24.16
CA ILE A 301 17.96 -7.21 -23.02
C ILE A 301 17.45 -6.26 -21.95
N GLU A 302 18.23 -5.24 -21.55
CA GLU A 302 17.75 -4.22 -20.59
C GLU A 302 16.49 -3.52 -21.09
N GLY A 303 16.42 -3.19 -22.38
CA GLY A 303 15.24 -2.58 -22.98
C GLY A 303 14.00 -3.48 -22.86
N VAL A 304 14.16 -4.77 -23.18
CA VAL A 304 13.09 -5.78 -23.03
C VAL A 304 12.65 -5.90 -21.57
N MET A 305 13.58 -5.97 -20.64
CA MET A 305 13.25 -6.06 -19.21
C MET A 305 12.51 -4.83 -18.71
N ARG A 306 12.98 -3.64 -19.08
CA ARG A 306 12.31 -2.37 -18.71
C ARG A 306 10.90 -2.27 -19.29
N SER A 307 10.72 -2.65 -20.58
CA SER A 307 9.41 -2.66 -21.21
C SER A 307 8.44 -3.63 -20.55
N SER A 308 8.97 -4.74 -20.01
CA SER A 308 8.20 -5.71 -19.23
C SER A 308 8.07 -5.34 -17.75
N GLY A 309 8.57 -4.15 -17.36
CA GLY A 309 8.45 -3.62 -16.00
C GLY A 309 9.47 -4.16 -15.00
N PHE A 310 10.52 -4.87 -15.43
CA PHE A 310 11.61 -5.33 -14.56
C PHE A 310 12.75 -4.31 -14.47
N LEU A 311 13.52 -4.39 -13.39
CA LEU A 311 14.81 -3.70 -13.33
C LEU A 311 15.79 -4.34 -14.34
N PRO A 312 16.80 -3.61 -14.80
CA PRO A 312 17.90 -4.20 -15.57
C PRO A 312 18.52 -5.37 -14.80
N PRO A 313 18.66 -6.56 -15.42
CA PRO A 313 19.24 -7.71 -14.74
C PRO A 313 20.75 -7.56 -14.55
N ALA A 314 21.31 -8.35 -13.65
CA ALA A 314 22.75 -8.62 -13.67
C ALA A 314 23.07 -9.44 -14.94
N HIS A 315 23.96 -8.91 -15.78
CA HIS A 315 24.32 -9.57 -17.04
C HIS A 315 25.17 -10.80 -16.79
N SER A 316 24.65 -11.96 -17.19
CA SER A 316 25.39 -13.23 -17.18
C SER A 316 25.09 -14.04 -18.45
N ALA A 317 26.08 -14.82 -18.90
CA ALA A 317 25.88 -15.75 -20.04
C ALA A 317 24.75 -16.74 -19.75
N ALA A 318 24.63 -17.19 -18.51
CA ALA A 318 23.56 -18.10 -18.07
C ALA A 318 22.17 -17.48 -18.22
N PHE A 319 22.01 -16.20 -17.90
CA PHE A 319 20.73 -15.52 -18.08
C PHE A 319 20.38 -15.30 -19.55
N VAL A 320 21.36 -14.97 -20.39
CA VAL A 320 21.15 -14.87 -21.85
C VAL A 320 20.72 -16.22 -22.43
N GLN A 321 21.38 -17.31 -22.02
CA GLN A 321 20.99 -18.65 -22.44
C GLN A 321 19.59 -19.01 -21.97
N PHE A 322 19.25 -18.71 -20.72
CA PHE A 322 17.90 -18.90 -20.19
C PHE A 322 16.82 -18.15 -21.02
N LEU A 323 17.09 -16.89 -21.41
CA LEU A 323 16.15 -16.13 -22.26
C LEU A 323 15.96 -16.78 -23.64
N ARG A 324 17.01 -17.40 -24.19
CA ARG A 324 16.93 -18.18 -25.44
C ARG A 324 16.12 -19.46 -25.27
N ASP A 325 16.40 -20.23 -24.22
CA ASP A 325 15.70 -21.47 -23.92
C ASP A 325 14.18 -21.25 -23.73
N LYS A 326 13.82 -20.10 -23.17
CA LYS A 326 12.42 -19.65 -23.03
C LYS A 326 11.90 -18.97 -24.29
N SER A 327 12.70 -18.92 -25.34
CA SER A 327 12.45 -18.25 -26.61
C SER A 327 12.01 -16.78 -26.45
N ILE A 328 12.48 -16.05 -25.45
CA ILE A 328 12.25 -14.61 -25.25
C ILE A 328 13.13 -13.80 -26.17
N VAL A 329 14.32 -14.30 -26.46
CA VAL A 329 15.27 -13.69 -27.40
C VAL A 329 15.75 -14.73 -28.42
N LEU A 330 16.11 -14.26 -29.64
CA LEU A 330 16.78 -15.02 -30.70
C LEU A 330 18.15 -14.42 -30.94
N LEU A 331 19.05 -15.21 -31.54
CA LEU A 331 20.34 -14.73 -32.06
C LEU A 331 20.15 -13.95 -33.33
#